data_62bc7f8592cc19ef90124545dd1f7c7c
#
_entry.id   62bc7f8592cc19ef90124545dd1f7c7c
#
_cell.length_a   1.000
_cell.length_b   1.000
_cell.length_c   1.000
_cell.angle_alpha   90.00
_cell.angle_beta   90.00
_cell.angle_gamma   90.00
#
_symmetry.space_group_name_H-M   'P 1'
#
loop_
_entity.id
_entity.type
_entity.pdbx_description
1 polymer ?
#
loop_
_entity_poly.entity_id
_entity_poly.type
_entity_poly.pdbx_seq_one_letter_code
_entity_poly.pdbx_strand_id
1 'polypeptide(L)'
;MKNILLAFLSVFILSCEKNEESIQEVTLGYNMLLIGNSFFKPYAQHLDAMAMSAGFENHSATVVFRGGENGRAINFWNDSNSSAHNTIKTTLDQGGIDYFGMTAGSLPDDPTAGFKEWIEYALQNNPDITIFISIPPVDFPQNWNQLALENGFDSIQALYDYYVNEILHIRLVDELRAEFPSTKIFSIPTGWAAINLAQMNLDHLLLDDIEMFGPKPTSIFTDQKGHQGQIVIETGTLIWINSIYNVDLSTFNYETGFDTDLHAIAEEIVNNHDSNYKQ
;
A
#
# COMPACT_ATOMS: atom_id res chain seq x y z
N MET A 1 83.49 -25.62 -31.36
CA MET A 1 82.64 -25.67 -30.21
C MET A 1 81.95 -24.29 -30.12
N LYS A 2 80.69 -24.21 -30.53
CA LYS A 2 79.92 -22.94 -30.58
C LYS A 2 79.00 -22.94 -29.41
N ASN A 3 79.14 -22.00 -28.48
CA ASN A 3 78.22 -21.76 -27.35
C ASN A 3 77.03 -20.95 -27.85
N ILE A 4 75.85 -21.54 -27.76
CA ILE A 4 74.56 -20.86 -27.99
C ILE A 4 74.08 -20.37 -26.64
N LEU A 5 74.00 -19.05 -26.48
CA LEU A 5 73.47 -18.36 -25.37
C LEU A 5 71.91 -18.21 -25.55
N LEU A 6 71.16 -18.93 -24.81
CA LEU A 6 69.65 -18.81 -24.82
C LEU A 6 69.24 -17.67 -23.87
N ALA A 7 68.73 -16.57 -24.44
CA ALA A 7 68.13 -15.47 -23.66
C ALA A 7 66.68 -15.80 -23.41
N PHE A 8 66.30 -15.98 -22.11
CA PHE A 8 64.91 -16.06 -21.68
C PHE A 8 64.29 -14.67 -21.60
N LEU A 9 63.33 -14.42 -22.48
CA LEU A 9 62.53 -13.19 -22.47
C LEU A 9 61.31 -13.42 -21.58
N SER A 10 61.36 -12.89 -20.34
CA SER A 10 60.20 -12.94 -19.43
C SER A 10 59.22 -11.86 -19.81
N VAL A 11 58.07 -12.25 -20.38
CA VAL A 11 56.93 -11.36 -20.64
C VAL A 11 56.14 -11.21 -19.34
N PHE A 12 56.25 -10.05 -18.71
CA PHE A 12 55.32 -9.65 -17.64
C PHE A 12 53.98 -9.23 -18.27
N ILE A 13 52.97 -10.08 -18.12
CA ILE A 13 51.56 -9.71 -18.41
C ILE A 13 51.07 -8.89 -17.22
N LEU A 14 51.01 -7.57 -17.35
CA LEU A 14 50.29 -6.71 -16.47
C LEU A 14 48.79 -6.97 -16.67
N SER A 15 48.19 -7.78 -15.81
CA SER A 15 46.72 -7.89 -15.70
C SER A 15 46.21 -6.60 -15.08
N CYS A 16 45.65 -5.73 -15.92
CA CYS A 16 44.79 -4.65 -15.45
C CYS A 16 43.49 -5.28 -15.00
N GLU A 17 43.31 -5.51 -13.71
CA GLU A 17 41.99 -5.69 -13.14
C GLU A 17 41.20 -4.39 -13.33
N LYS A 18 40.31 -4.39 -14.31
CA LYS A 18 39.22 -3.41 -14.32
C LYS A 18 38.35 -3.70 -13.11
N ASN A 19 38.44 -2.88 -12.08
CA ASN A 19 37.36 -2.73 -11.15
C ASN A 19 36.16 -2.23 -11.98
N GLU A 20 35.30 -3.12 -12.37
CA GLU A 20 33.93 -2.78 -12.73
C GLU A 20 33.25 -2.36 -11.41
N GLU A 21 33.31 -1.05 -11.11
CA GLU A 21 32.34 -0.46 -10.20
C GLU A 21 30.97 -0.81 -10.80
N SER A 22 30.27 -1.75 -10.19
CA SER A 22 28.86 -1.99 -10.50
C SER A 22 28.14 -0.68 -10.23
N ILE A 23 27.80 0.03 -11.30
CA ILE A 23 26.86 1.15 -11.22
C ILE A 23 25.59 0.52 -10.71
N GLN A 24 25.30 0.70 -9.43
CA GLN A 24 24.05 0.28 -8.84
C GLN A 24 23.00 1.14 -9.53
N GLU A 25 22.15 0.51 -10.33
CA GLU A 25 21.08 1.20 -11.05
C GLU A 25 20.14 1.77 -9.99
N VAL A 26 20.11 3.10 -9.88
CA VAL A 26 19.25 3.80 -8.90
C VAL A 26 17.81 3.58 -9.34
N THR A 27 17.05 2.86 -8.55
CA THR A 27 15.62 2.68 -8.77
C THR A 27 14.89 3.91 -8.25
N LEU A 28 14.27 4.65 -9.16
CA LEU A 28 13.54 5.87 -8.79
C LEU A 28 12.24 5.52 -8.06
N GLY A 29 11.99 6.25 -6.98
CA GLY A 29 10.70 6.24 -6.28
C GLY A 29 9.66 7.08 -7.02
N TYR A 30 8.41 6.99 -6.57
CA TYR A 30 7.29 7.75 -7.12
C TYR A 30 6.96 8.98 -6.29
N ASN A 31 6.45 10.02 -6.95
CA ASN A 31 5.85 11.18 -6.31
C ASN A 31 4.34 10.93 -6.17
N MET A 32 3.84 10.91 -4.94
CA MET A 32 2.48 10.48 -4.64
C MET A 32 1.65 11.58 -3.97
N LEU A 33 0.35 11.59 -4.28
CA LEU A 33 -0.68 12.25 -3.49
C LEU A 33 -1.54 11.18 -2.84
N LEU A 34 -1.64 11.20 -1.52
CA LEU A 34 -2.33 10.18 -0.72
C LEU A 34 -3.40 10.85 0.16
N ILE A 35 -4.68 10.53 -0.08
CA ILE A 35 -5.78 11.12 0.68
C ILE A 35 -6.66 10.08 1.33
N GLY A 36 -7.04 10.30 2.58
CA GLY A 36 -7.85 9.31 3.30
C GLY A 36 -8.20 9.68 4.73
N ASN A 37 -8.59 8.66 5.47
CA ASN A 37 -8.98 8.78 6.88
C ASN A 37 -7.90 8.24 7.83
N SER A 38 -8.27 8.05 9.11
CA SER A 38 -7.36 7.53 10.13
C SER A 38 -6.91 6.09 9.91
N PHE A 39 -7.66 5.29 9.13
CA PHE A 39 -7.26 3.92 8.75
C PHE A 39 -6.27 3.88 7.59
N PHE A 40 -6.29 4.88 6.73
CA PHE A 40 -5.40 5.03 5.59
C PHE A 40 -4.05 5.66 5.97
N LYS A 41 -4.11 6.69 6.82
CA LYS A 41 -2.96 7.52 7.19
C LYS A 41 -1.73 6.73 7.68
N PRO A 42 -1.86 5.72 8.56
CA PRO A 42 -0.70 5.00 9.08
C PRO A 42 0.13 4.33 7.98
N TYR A 43 -0.50 3.70 7.01
CA TYR A 43 0.16 3.07 5.87
C TYR A 43 0.83 4.12 4.97
N ALA A 44 0.09 5.19 4.63
CA ALA A 44 0.60 6.29 3.82
C ALA A 44 1.85 6.96 4.42
N GLN A 45 1.92 7.08 5.75
CA GLN A 45 3.08 7.65 6.43
C GLN A 45 4.24 6.66 6.60
N HIS A 46 3.94 5.36 6.70
CA HIS A 46 4.97 4.34 6.89
C HIS A 46 5.62 3.93 5.56
N LEU A 47 4.92 4.14 4.44
CA LEU A 47 5.40 3.80 3.11
C LEU A 47 6.72 4.50 2.75
N ASP A 48 6.95 5.74 3.18
CA ASP A 48 8.18 6.49 2.90
C ASP A 48 9.42 5.73 3.40
N ALA A 49 9.40 5.28 4.66
CA ALA A 49 10.52 4.55 5.25
C ALA A 49 10.73 3.18 4.58
N MET A 50 9.63 2.49 4.25
CA MET A 50 9.68 1.17 3.63
C MET A 50 10.15 1.24 2.17
N ALA A 51 9.72 2.25 1.41
CA ALA A 51 10.20 2.48 0.04
C ALA A 51 11.70 2.80 0.01
N MET A 52 12.18 3.62 0.93
CA MET A 52 13.62 3.87 1.08
C MET A 52 14.40 2.61 1.43
N SER A 53 13.88 1.77 2.32
CA SER A 53 14.48 0.48 2.67
C SER A 53 14.53 -0.49 1.51
N ALA A 54 13.54 -0.41 0.58
CA ALA A 54 13.51 -1.19 -0.65
C ALA A 54 14.40 -0.61 -1.77
N GLY A 55 15.10 0.51 -1.51
CA GLY A 55 16.03 1.12 -2.47
C GLY A 55 15.38 2.08 -3.47
N PHE A 56 14.12 2.47 -3.27
CA PHE A 56 13.45 3.47 -4.11
C PHE A 56 13.84 4.88 -3.66
N GLU A 57 14.91 5.38 -4.26
CA GLU A 57 15.36 6.75 -4.01
C GLU A 57 14.36 7.77 -4.59
N ASN A 58 14.25 8.92 -3.94
CA ASN A 58 13.33 10.01 -4.29
C ASN A 58 11.84 9.65 -4.20
N HIS A 59 11.47 8.56 -3.47
CA HIS A 59 10.07 8.40 -3.08
C HIS A 59 9.63 9.61 -2.26
N SER A 60 8.46 10.14 -2.58
CA SER A 60 7.86 11.25 -1.84
C SER A 60 6.34 11.15 -1.85
N ALA A 61 5.71 11.52 -0.74
CA ALA A 61 4.26 11.50 -0.65
C ALA A 61 3.71 12.75 0.06
N THR A 62 2.77 13.43 -0.59
CA THR A 62 1.91 14.41 0.08
C THR A 62 0.71 13.67 0.68
N VAL A 63 0.65 13.59 2.01
CA VAL A 63 -0.41 12.89 2.72
C VAL A 63 -1.41 13.88 3.30
N VAL A 64 -2.67 13.82 2.84
CA VAL A 64 -3.78 14.64 3.35
C VAL A 64 -4.83 13.74 3.98
N PHE A 65 -5.11 13.92 5.27
CA PHE A 65 -6.06 13.07 5.97
C PHE A 65 -7.03 13.87 6.85
N ARG A 66 -8.21 13.28 7.08
CA ARG A 66 -9.20 13.71 8.06
C ARG A 66 -9.77 12.51 8.81
N GLY A 67 -10.26 12.72 10.03
CA GLY A 67 -10.84 11.66 10.83
C GLY A 67 -12.18 11.14 10.29
N GLY A 68 -12.39 9.83 10.34
CA GLY A 68 -13.66 9.16 10.01
C GLY A 68 -14.17 9.48 8.61
N GLU A 69 -15.46 9.73 8.49
CA GLU A 69 -16.15 10.03 7.25
C GLU A 69 -15.62 11.29 6.53
N ASN A 70 -15.10 12.26 7.28
CA ASN A 70 -14.52 13.47 6.69
C ASN A 70 -13.28 13.19 5.82
N GLY A 71 -12.65 12.02 5.97
CA GLY A 71 -11.53 11.56 5.15
C GLY A 71 -11.94 10.82 3.87
N ARG A 72 -13.22 10.77 3.52
CA ARG A 72 -13.69 10.24 2.23
C ARG A 72 -13.42 11.22 1.09
N ALA A 73 -13.21 10.70 -0.11
CA ALA A 73 -12.94 11.47 -1.32
C ALA A 73 -14.00 12.57 -1.54
N ILE A 74 -15.29 12.23 -1.42
CA ILE A 74 -16.40 13.19 -1.61
C ILE A 74 -16.38 14.33 -0.57
N ASN A 75 -16.00 14.05 0.68
CA ASN A 75 -15.98 15.07 1.73
C ASN A 75 -14.79 16.03 1.59
N PHE A 76 -13.68 15.58 1.04
CA PHE A 76 -12.59 16.44 0.60
C PHE A 76 -13.02 17.34 -0.57
N TRP A 77 -13.76 16.78 -1.53
CA TRP A 77 -14.23 17.52 -2.69
C TRP A 77 -15.23 18.62 -2.32
N ASN A 78 -16.25 18.28 -1.55
CA ASN A 78 -17.35 19.18 -1.20
C ASN A 78 -16.95 20.33 -0.25
N ASP A 79 -15.90 20.13 0.58
CA ASP A 79 -15.41 21.16 1.50
C ASP A 79 -14.35 22.04 0.84
N SER A 80 -14.77 22.74 -0.21
CA SER A 80 -13.90 23.53 -1.10
C SER A 80 -13.15 24.68 -0.40
N ASN A 81 -13.59 25.10 0.79
CA ASN A 81 -12.94 26.18 1.56
C ASN A 81 -11.90 25.64 2.56
N SER A 82 -11.76 24.34 2.71
CA SER A 82 -10.83 23.74 3.66
C SER A 82 -9.38 23.79 3.18
N SER A 83 -8.46 23.82 4.14
CA SER A 83 -7.03 23.68 3.84
C SER A 83 -6.72 22.34 3.18
N ALA A 84 -7.41 21.26 3.55
CA ALA A 84 -7.21 19.93 2.95
C ALA A 84 -7.57 19.92 1.47
N HIS A 85 -8.76 20.44 1.10
CA HIS A 85 -9.16 20.57 -0.31
C HIS A 85 -8.12 21.40 -1.11
N ASN A 86 -7.72 22.55 -0.55
CA ASN A 86 -6.76 23.42 -1.21
C ASN A 86 -5.38 22.77 -1.36
N THR A 87 -4.93 22.00 -0.36
CA THR A 87 -3.67 21.24 -0.46
C THR A 87 -3.73 20.20 -1.56
N ILE A 88 -4.82 19.40 -1.63
CA ILE A 88 -5.01 18.40 -2.69
C ILE A 88 -4.95 19.07 -4.07
N LYS A 89 -5.73 20.13 -4.27
CA LYS A 89 -5.75 20.85 -5.55
C LYS A 89 -4.40 21.43 -5.92
N THR A 90 -3.75 22.13 -4.99
CA THR A 90 -2.44 22.73 -5.25
C THR A 90 -1.40 21.67 -5.63
N THR A 91 -1.43 20.49 -4.97
CA THR A 91 -0.54 19.38 -5.30
C THR A 91 -0.80 18.86 -6.71
N LEU A 92 -2.06 18.66 -7.08
CA LEU A 92 -2.43 18.21 -8.43
C LEU A 92 -2.14 19.28 -9.51
N ASP A 93 -2.32 20.57 -9.20
CA ASP A 93 -2.06 21.69 -10.12
C ASP A 93 -0.58 21.83 -10.47
N GLN A 94 0.32 21.41 -9.55
CA GLN A 94 1.77 21.43 -9.80
C GLN A 94 2.22 20.40 -10.85
N GLY A 95 1.41 19.37 -11.06
CA GLY A 95 1.76 18.25 -11.95
C GLY A 95 2.86 17.36 -11.40
N GLY A 96 3.22 16.33 -12.19
CA GLY A 96 4.30 15.41 -11.84
C GLY A 96 3.95 14.43 -10.71
N ILE A 97 2.67 14.14 -10.51
CA ILE A 97 2.19 13.10 -9.59
C ILE A 97 2.10 11.79 -10.35
N ASP A 98 2.86 10.79 -9.90
CA ASP A 98 2.86 9.45 -10.49
C ASP A 98 1.67 8.61 -10.01
N TYR A 99 1.36 8.70 -8.70
CA TYR A 99 0.27 7.94 -8.07
C TYR A 99 -0.63 8.83 -7.23
N PHE A 100 -1.93 8.63 -7.39
CA PHE A 100 -2.93 9.22 -6.51
C PHE A 100 -3.68 8.13 -5.77
N GLY A 101 -3.42 8.00 -4.48
CA GLY A 101 -4.04 7.01 -3.60
C GLY A 101 -5.20 7.59 -2.82
N MET A 102 -6.32 6.88 -2.82
CA MET A 102 -7.54 7.25 -2.09
C MET A 102 -8.05 6.08 -1.25
N THR A 103 -8.64 6.36 -0.09
CA THR A 103 -9.28 5.32 0.71
C THR A 103 -10.71 5.06 0.25
N ALA A 104 -11.08 3.80 0.11
CA ALA A 104 -12.49 3.42 0.04
C ALA A 104 -13.17 3.60 1.40
N GLY A 105 -14.46 3.45 1.44
CA GLY A 105 -15.25 3.50 2.67
C GLY A 105 -16.59 2.79 2.50
N SER A 106 -17.49 2.87 3.50
CA SER A 106 -18.86 2.39 3.31
C SER A 106 -19.47 3.15 2.16
N LEU A 107 -20.09 2.40 1.24
CA LEU A 107 -20.56 2.97 -0.01
C LEU A 107 -21.86 3.73 0.20
N PRO A 108 -21.90 5.00 -0.17
CA PRO A 108 -23.16 5.72 -0.36
C PRO A 108 -23.95 5.19 -1.57
N ASP A 109 -25.10 5.79 -1.85
CA ASP A 109 -25.90 5.45 -3.04
C ASP A 109 -25.10 5.59 -4.34
N ASP A 110 -24.16 6.55 -4.41
CA ASP A 110 -23.15 6.68 -5.44
C ASP A 110 -21.75 6.30 -4.91
N PRO A 111 -21.28 5.07 -5.18
CA PRO A 111 -19.97 4.60 -4.71
C PRO A 111 -18.78 5.37 -5.28
N THR A 112 -18.93 5.96 -6.46
CA THR A 112 -17.85 6.66 -7.17
C THR A 112 -17.78 8.15 -6.85
N ALA A 113 -18.75 8.66 -6.07
CA ALA A 113 -18.79 10.08 -5.70
C ALA A 113 -17.51 10.52 -4.96
N GLY A 114 -16.95 11.61 -5.38
CA GLY A 114 -15.67 12.14 -4.92
C GLY A 114 -14.47 11.56 -5.65
N PHE A 115 -14.49 10.27 -5.98
CA PHE A 115 -13.40 9.66 -6.75
C PHE A 115 -13.37 10.18 -8.18
N LYS A 116 -14.51 10.23 -8.86
CA LYS A 116 -14.63 10.74 -10.24
C LYS A 116 -14.12 12.17 -10.33
N GLU A 117 -14.62 13.03 -9.48
CA GLU A 117 -14.29 14.45 -9.49
C GLU A 117 -12.79 14.67 -9.25
N TRP A 118 -12.17 13.93 -8.31
CA TRP A 118 -10.75 14.03 -8.07
C TRP A 118 -9.90 13.45 -9.20
N ILE A 119 -10.32 12.34 -9.82
CA ILE A 119 -9.61 11.75 -10.97
C ILE A 119 -9.70 12.68 -12.17
N GLU A 120 -10.91 13.19 -12.51
CA GLU A 120 -11.10 14.16 -13.58
C GLU A 120 -10.22 15.42 -13.38
N TYR A 121 -10.18 15.91 -12.14
CA TYR A 121 -9.34 17.07 -11.81
C TYR A 121 -7.83 16.74 -11.92
N ALA A 122 -7.41 15.59 -11.42
CA ALA A 122 -6.01 15.16 -11.46
C ALA A 122 -5.48 15.04 -12.90
N LEU A 123 -6.28 14.51 -13.81
CA LEU A 123 -5.92 14.29 -15.21
C LEU A 123 -5.64 15.57 -15.98
N GLN A 124 -6.10 16.74 -15.50
CA GLN A 124 -5.84 18.02 -16.17
C GLN A 124 -4.34 18.38 -16.22
N ASN A 125 -3.59 18.03 -15.17
CA ASN A 125 -2.16 18.34 -15.07
C ASN A 125 -1.26 17.11 -14.89
N ASN A 126 -1.87 15.91 -14.73
CA ASN A 126 -1.17 14.65 -14.54
C ASN A 126 -1.79 13.57 -15.45
N PRO A 127 -1.63 13.67 -16.80
CA PRO A 127 -2.34 12.81 -17.75
C PRO A 127 -1.96 11.32 -17.64
N ASP A 128 -0.78 11.00 -17.12
CA ASP A 128 -0.26 9.64 -16.98
C ASP A 128 -0.38 9.09 -15.55
N ILE A 129 -1.14 9.78 -14.68
CA ILE A 129 -1.30 9.41 -13.26
C ILE A 129 -1.92 8.02 -13.12
N THR A 130 -1.39 7.24 -12.19
CA THR A 130 -1.98 5.98 -11.77
C THR A 130 -2.81 6.19 -10.51
N ILE A 131 -4.00 5.61 -10.46
CA ILE A 131 -4.92 5.72 -9.31
C ILE A 131 -4.93 4.39 -8.55
N PHE A 132 -4.84 4.44 -7.23
CA PHE A 132 -5.14 3.26 -6.43
C PHE A 132 -6.18 3.54 -5.34
N ILE A 133 -6.99 2.53 -5.08
CA ILE A 133 -8.01 2.54 -4.04
C ILE A 133 -7.57 1.59 -2.92
N SER A 134 -7.22 2.14 -1.76
CA SER A 134 -6.94 1.34 -0.57
C SER A 134 -8.25 0.93 0.08
N ILE A 135 -8.46 -0.38 0.25
CA ILE A 135 -9.66 -0.94 0.86
C ILE A 135 -9.41 -1.12 2.36
N PRO A 136 -10.06 -0.32 3.23
CA PRO A 136 -9.86 -0.40 4.68
C PRO A 136 -10.54 -1.62 5.29
N PRO A 137 -10.18 -2.02 6.52
CA PRO A 137 -10.94 -3.01 7.28
C PRO A 137 -12.32 -2.46 7.69
N VAL A 138 -13.17 -3.35 8.13
CA VAL A 138 -14.47 -3.01 8.72
C VAL A 138 -14.26 -2.40 10.12
N ASP A 139 -14.98 -1.32 10.44
CA ASP A 139 -14.95 -0.68 11.75
C ASP A 139 -15.49 -1.64 12.86
N PHE A 140 -15.13 -1.37 14.11
CA PHE A 140 -15.63 -2.03 15.32
C PHE A 140 -15.39 -3.54 15.38
N PRO A 141 -14.10 -3.99 15.45
CA PRO A 141 -13.74 -5.42 15.45
C PRO A 141 -14.47 -6.28 16.47
N GLN A 142 -14.82 -5.73 17.64
CA GLN A 142 -15.57 -6.45 18.67
C GLN A 142 -16.97 -6.87 18.20
N ASN A 143 -17.52 -6.26 17.14
CA ASN A 143 -18.85 -6.52 16.61
C ASN A 143 -18.82 -7.35 15.31
N TRP A 144 -17.65 -7.74 14.80
CA TRP A 144 -17.49 -8.36 13.49
C TRP A 144 -18.33 -9.64 13.32
N ASN A 145 -18.35 -10.52 14.33
CA ASN A 145 -19.14 -11.75 14.26
C ASN A 145 -20.65 -11.45 14.16
N GLN A 146 -21.14 -10.49 14.96
CA GLN A 146 -22.54 -10.08 14.90
C GLN A 146 -22.85 -9.43 13.54
N LEU A 147 -22.00 -8.54 13.07
CA LEU A 147 -22.17 -7.87 11.79
C LEU A 147 -22.22 -8.86 10.62
N ALA A 148 -21.35 -9.87 10.62
CA ALA A 148 -21.35 -10.91 9.61
C ALA A 148 -22.68 -11.68 9.59
N LEU A 149 -23.14 -12.15 10.75
CA LEU A 149 -24.40 -12.87 10.88
C LEU A 149 -25.62 -12.01 10.47
N GLU A 150 -25.67 -10.74 10.84
CA GLU A 150 -26.73 -9.81 10.46
C GLU A 150 -26.80 -9.58 8.95
N ASN A 151 -25.68 -9.74 8.25
CA ASN A 151 -25.59 -9.66 6.79
C ASN A 151 -25.67 -11.02 6.09
N GLY A 152 -25.92 -12.11 6.81
CA GLY A 152 -26.12 -13.46 6.26
C GLY A 152 -24.81 -14.20 5.95
N PHE A 153 -23.69 -13.82 6.57
CA PHE A 153 -22.40 -14.47 6.43
C PHE A 153 -21.98 -15.18 7.70
N ASP A 154 -21.27 -16.30 7.56
CA ASP A 154 -20.83 -17.12 8.69
C ASP A 154 -19.60 -16.52 9.43
N SER A 155 -18.86 -15.59 8.81
CA SER A 155 -17.68 -14.96 9.38
C SER A 155 -17.42 -13.57 8.81
N ILE A 156 -16.59 -12.78 9.51
CA ILE A 156 -16.15 -11.47 9.02
C ILE A 156 -15.31 -11.60 7.75
N GLN A 157 -14.54 -12.67 7.60
CA GLN A 157 -13.75 -12.93 6.40
C GLN A 157 -14.66 -13.09 5.18
N ALA A 158 -15.75 -13.87 5.30
CA ALA A 158 -16.72 -14.07 4.22
C ALA A 158 -17.46 -12.77 3.86
N LEU A 159 -17.86 -12.00 4.88
CA LEU A 159 -18.49 -10.69 4.66
C LEU A 159 -17.54 -9.72 3.97
N TYR A 160 -16.27 -9.65 4.42
CA TYR A 160 -15.29 -8.73 3.88
C TYR A 160 -14.87 -9.13 2.45
N ASP A 161 -14.74 -10.43 2.18
CA ASP A 161 -14.48 -10.95 0.84
C ASP A 161 -15.60 -10.53 -0.14
N TYR A 162 -16.87 -10.72 0.25
CA TYR A 162 -18.01 -10.26 -0.52
C TYR A 162 -17.97 -8.73 -0.74
N TYR A 163 -17.67 -7.98 0.31
CA TYR A 163 -17.59 -6.52 0.23
C TYR A 163 -16.51 -6.04 -0.73
N VAL A 164 -15.35 -6.67 -0.69
CA VAL A 164 -14.23 -6.35 -1.61
C VAL A 164 -14.60 -6.73 -3.04
N ASN A 165 -14.96 -7.97 -3.28
CA ASN A 165 -15.06 -8.53 -4.63
C ASN A 165 -16.37 -8.15 -5.34
N GLU A 166 -17.51 -8.17 -4.63
CA GLU A 166 -18.83 -7.94 -5.25
C GLU A 166 -19.28 -6.47 -5.14
N ILE A 167 -18.75 -5.72 -4.17
CA ILE A 167 -19.19 -4.34 -3.97
C ILE A 167 -18.11 -3.37 -4.46
N LEU A 168 -16.91 -3.37 -3.85
CA LEU A 168 -15.92 -2.36 -4.16
C LEU A 168 -15.30 -2.56 -5.55
N HIS A 169 -14.98 -3.78 -5.92
CA HIS A 169 -14.42 -4.05 -7.24
C HIS A 169 -15.42 -3.68 -8.35
N ILE A 170 -16.65 -4.16 -8.25
CA ILE A 170 -17.66 -3.98 -9.30
C ILE A 170 -18.21 -2.55 -9.30
N ARG A 171 -18.69 -2.06 -8.15
CA ARG A 171 -19.42 -0.79 -8.07
C ARG A 171 -18.53 0.45 -7.90
N LEU A 172 -17.24 0.28 -7.64
CA LEU A 172 -16.31 1.40 -7.54
C LEU A 172 -15.20 1.29 -8.59
N VAL A 173 -14.39 0.23 -8.55
CA VAL A 173 -13.21 0.17 -9.42
C VAL A 173 -13.59 0.01 -10.88
N ASP A 174 -14.52 -0.89 -11.22
CA ASP A 174 -14.94 -1.11 -12.60
C ASP A 174 -15.73 0.07 -13.17
N GLU A 175 -16.57 0.72 -12.35
CA GLU A 175 -17.26 1.94 -12.78
C GLU A 175 -16.28 3.09 -13.05
N LEU A 176 -15.25 3.25 -12.19
CA LEU A 176 -14.19 4.25 -12.45
C LEU A 176 -13.39 3.91 -13.71
N ARG A 177 -13.05 2.64 -13.93
CA ARG A 177 -12.35 2.21 -15.16
C ARG A 177 -13.18 2.43 -16.41
N ALA A 178 -14.50 2.23 -16.33
CA ALA A 178 -15.40 2.48 -17.44
C ALA A 178 -15.47 3.98 -17.80
N GLU A 179 -15.40 4.85 -16.80
CA GLU A 179 -15.42 6.30 -16.99
C GLU A 179 -14.05 6.84 -17.45
N PHE A 180 -12.95 6.26 -16.93
CA PHE A 180 -11.57 6.66 -17.25
C PHE A 180 -10.77 5.52 -17.92
N PRO A 181 -11.15 5.08 -19.12
CA PRO A 181 -10.60 3.87 -19.73
C PRO A 181 -9.11 3.95 -20.11
N SER A 182 -8.55 5.15 -20.14
CA SER A 182 -7.12 5.38 -20.41
C SER A 182 -6.29 5.52 -19.14
N THR A 183 -6.93 5.56 -17.96
CA THR A 183 -6.25 5.73 -16.67
C THR A 183 -6.08 4.37 -16.00
N LYS A 184 -4.88 4.09 -15.51
CA LYS A 184 -4.63 2.89 -14.74
C LYS A 184 -5.25 3.04 -13.35
N ILE A 185 -6.19 2.16 -13.01
CA ILE A 185 -6.88 2.16 -11.71
C ILE A 185 -6.83 0.75 -11.14
N PHE A 186 -6.35 0.60 -9.90
CA PHE A 186 -6.28 -0.68 -9.21
C PHE A 186 -6.66 -0.55 -7.73
N SER A 187 -6.84 -1.66 -7.03
CA SER A 187 -7.14 -1.67 -5.60
C SER A 187 -6.04 -2.35 -4.79
N ILE A 188 -5.92 -1.94 -3.54
CA ILE A 188 -5.00 -2.56 -2.57
C ILE A 188 -5.85 -3.12 -1.42
N PRO A 189 -5.77 -4.44 -1.14
CA PRO A 189 -6.60 -5.12 -0.15
C PRO A 189 -6.10 -4.90 1.29
N THR A 190 -5.87 -3.66 1.69
CA THR A 190 -5.19 -3.25 2.93
C THR A 190 -5.86 -3.80 4.18
N GLY A 191 -7.20 -3.88 4.19
CA GLY A 191 -7.96 -4.29 5.36
C GLY A 191 -7.80 -5.77 5.72
N TRP A 192 -7.38 -6.63 4.79
CA TRP A 192 -7.08 -8.02 5.09
C TRP A 192 -5.95 -8.18 6.12
N ALA A 193 -5.02 -7.23 6.21
CA ALA A 193 -4.00 -7.24 7.25
C ALA A 193 -4.61 -7.28 8.65
N ALA A 194 -5.60 -6.41 8.92
CA ALA A 194 -6.28 -6.37 10.20
C ALA A 194 -7.12 -7.62 10.47
N ILE A 195 -7.86 -8.10 9.46
CA ILE A 195 -8.76 -9.24 9.59
C ILE A 195 -7.98 -10.54 9.82
N ASN A 196 -6.93 -10.79 9.04
CA ASN A 196 -6.12 -12.01 9.17
C ASN A 196 -5.35 -12.02 10.50
N LEU A 197 -4.69 -10.91 10.86
CA LEU A 197 -3.96 -10.83 12.13
C LEU A 197 -4.89 -10.94 13.36
N ALA A 198 -6.09 -10.37 13.30
CA ALA A 198 -7.08 -10.54 14.36
C ALA A 198 -7.50 -12.01 14.50
N GLN A 199 -7.72 -12.72 13.38
CA GLN A 199 -8.04 -14.14 13.42
C GLN A 199 -6.85 -14.96 13.95
N MET A 200 -5.63 -14.70 13.48
CA MET A 200 -4.42 -15.37 13.98
C MET A 200 -4.21 -15.15 15.48
N ASN A 201 -4.52 -13.95 15.98
CA ASN A 201 -4.48 -13.66 17.42
C ASN A 201 -5.50 -14.51 18.21
N LEU A 202 -6.74 -14.62 17.73
CA LEU A 202 -7.77 -15.47 18.33
C LEU A 202 -7.38 -16.95 18.34
N ASP A 203 -6.72 -17.40 17.31
CA ASP A 203 -6.28 -18.79 17.12
C ASP A 203 -4.92 -19.09 17.79
N HIS A 204 -4.31 -18.10 18.46
CA HIS A 204 -3.00 -18.20 19.12
C HIS A 204 -1.86 -18.61 18.14
N LEU A 205 -1.90 -18.09 16.91
CA LEU A 205 -0.93 -18.38 15.84
C LEU A 205 0.16 -17.32 15.71
N LEU A 206 0.02 -16.17 16.37
CA LEU A 206 1.07 -15.15 16.40
C LEU A 206 2.23 -15.62 17.30
N LEU A 207 3.46 -15.37 16.89
CA LEU A 207 4.67 -15.68 17.69
C LEU A 207 4.95 -14.61 18.75
N ASP A 208 4.39 -13.43 18.55
CA ASP A 208 4.52 -12.28 19.45
C ASP A 208 3.40 -12.26 20.49
N ASP A 209 3.67 -11.68 21.66
CA ASP A 209 2.67 -11.46 22.71
C ASP A 209 1.85 -10.21 22.37
N ILE A 210 0.80 -10.42 21.56
CA ILE A 210 -0.07 -9.38 21.01
C ILE A 210 -1.49 -9.50 21.58
N GLU A 211 -1.97 -8.41 22.17
CA GLU A 211 -3.36 -8.30 22.63
C GLU A 211 -4.31 -7.93 21.46
N MET A 212 -5.57 -8.33 21.55
CA MET A 212 -6.57 -7.91 20.57
C MET A 212 -6.77 -6.38 20.60
N PHE A 213 -6.85 -5.80 21.80
CA PHE A 213 -6.97 -4.35 22.03
C PHE A 213 -5.97 -3.91 23.09
N GLY A 214 -5.21 -2.84 22.82
CA GLY A 214 -4.19 -2.37 23.76
C GLY A 214 -3.29 -1.27 23.20
N PRO A 215 -2.12 -1.07 23.77
CA PRO A 215 -1.14 -0.11 23.26
C PRO A 215 -0.68 -0.46 21.85
N LYS A 216 -0.40 0.55 21.04
CA LYS A 216 -0.02 0.40 19.62
C LYS A 216 1.07 -0.65 19.35
N PRO A 217 2.17 -0.73 20.14
CA PRO A 217 3.24 -1.68 19.86
C PRO A 217 2.87 -3.16 20.09
N THR A 218 1.89 -3.44 20.93
CA THR A 218 1.58 -4.77 21.45
C THR A 218 0.13 -5.18 21.25
N SER A 219 -0.56 -4.61 20.28
CA SER A 219 -1.96 -4.95 20.00
C SER A 219 -2.27 -4.98 18.52
N ILE A 220 -3.35 -5.71 18.18
CA ILE A 220 -3.95 -5.67 16.85
C ILE A 220 -4.64 -4.31 16.65
N PHE A 221 -5.44 -3.88 17.64
CA PHE A 221 -6.18 -2.61 17.60
C PHE A 221 -5.85 -1.75 18.82
N THR A 222 -5.76 -0.45 18.60
CA THR A 222 -5.47 0.53 19.66
C THR A 222 -6.74 1.02 20.37
N ASP A 223 -7.90 0.78 19.79
CA ASP A 223 -9.21 1.16 20.33
C ASP A 223 -10.35 0.31 19.76
N GLN A 224 -11.55 0.52 20.31
CA GLN A 224 -12.74 -0.22 19.88
C GLN A 224 -13.21 0.12 18.47
N LYS A 225 -12.81 1.25 17.89
CA LYS A 225 -13.10 1.55 16.49
C LYS A 225 -12.30 0.68 15.53
N GLY A 226 -11.18 0.15 15.98
CA GLY A 226 -10.31 -0.72 15.20
C GLY A 226 -9.11 0.01 14.57
N HIS A 227 -8.67 1.15 15.16
CA HIS A 227 -7.43 1.77 14.70
C HIS A 227 -6.26 0.82 14.93
N GLN A 228 -5.37 0.76 13.95
CA GLN A 228 -4.35 -0.27 13.82
C GLN A 228 -3.27 -0.19 14.90
N GLY A 229 -2.90 -1.34 15.47
CA GLY A 229 -1.65 -1.57 16.16
C GLY A 229 -0.47 -1.62 15.19
N GLN A 230 0.76 -1.64 15.71
CA GLN A 230 1.97 -1.60 14.88
C GLN A 230 2.05 -2.81 13.95
N ILE A 231 1.73 -4.00 14.43
CA ILE A 231 1.76 -5.25 13.63
C ILE A 231 0.86 -5.15 12.38
N VAL A 232 -0.33 -4.52 12.50
CA VAL A 232 -1.23 -4.31 11.36
C VAL A 232 -0.69 -3.27 10.40
N ILE A 233 -0.03 -2.21 10.93
CA ILE A 233 0.59 -1.17 10.09
C ILE A 233 1.73 -1.74 9.27
N GLU A 234 2.62 -2.53 9.90
CA GLU A 234 3.72 -3.18 9.19
C GLU A 234 3.20 -4.08 8.07
N THR A 235 2.28 -5.00 8.40
CA THR A 235 1.70 -5.92 7.41
C THR A 235 1.00 -5.17 6.27
N GLY A 236 0.17 -4.17 6.60
CA GLY A 236 -0.54 -3.39 5.58
C GLY A 236 0.40 -2.56 4.71
N THR A 237 1.53 -2.08 5.25
CA THR A 237 2.52 -1.35 4.45
C THR A 237 3.34 -2.29 3.55
N LEU A 238 3.60 -3.54 4.00
CA LEU A 238 4.17 -4.60 3.15
C LEU A 238 3.25 -4.92 1.96
N ILE A 239 1.93 -4.95 2.18
CA ILE A 239 0.95 -5.08 1.09
C ILE A 239 1.07 -3.90 0.11
N TRP A 240 1.22 -2.67 0.62
CA TRP A 240 1.34 -1.47 -0.21
C TRP A 240 2.63 -1.46 -1.03
N ILE A 241 3.79 -1.75 -0.41
CA ILE A 241 5.06 -1.73 -1.13
C ILE A 241 5.11 -2.77 -2.24
N ASN A 242 4.54 -3.96 -2.00
CA ASN A 242 4.39 -4.97 -3.05
C ASN A 242 3.42 -4.48 -4.14
N SER A 243 2.23 -3.99 -3.78
CA SER A 243 1.20 -3.59 -4.76
C SER A 243 1.59 -2.39 -5.61
N ILE A 244 2.40 -1.45 -5.08
CA ILE A 244 2.77 -0.21 -5.75
C ILE A 244 4.10 -0.35 -6.48
N TYR A 245 5.08 -1.00 -5.84
CA TYR A 245 6.46 -1.08 -6.32
C TYR A 245 6.84 -2.48 -6.84
N ASN A 246 5.91 -3.42 -6.73
CA ASN A 246 6.15 -4.82 -7.12
C ASN A 246 7.36 -5.45 -6.40
N VAL A 247 7.59 -5.06 -5.14
CA VAL A 247 8.65 -5.62 -4.30
C VAL A 247 8.33 -7.07 -3.98
N ASP A 248 9.26 -7.97 -4.28
CA ASP A 248 9.16 -9.38 -3.89
C ASP A 248 9.36 -9.51 -2.38
N LEU A 249 8.26 -9.75 -1.64
CA LEU A 249 8.27 -9.82 -0.18
C LEU A 249 9.06 -11.02 0.35
N SER A 250 9.22 -12.08 -0.43
CA SER A 250 9.99 -13.26 -0.03
C SER A 250 11.50 -13.00 0.03
N THR A 251 11.97 -11.98 -0.67
CA THR A 251 13.39 -11.58 -0.72
C THR A 251 13.65 -10.20 -0.13
N PHE A 252 12.60 -9.46 0.23
CA PHE A 252 12.72 -8.12 0.80
C PHE A 252 13.27 -8.18 2.22
N ASN A 253 14.49 -7.69 2.39
CA ASN A 253 15.17 -7.69 3.69
C ASN A 253 14.80 -6.43 4.51
N TYR A 254 13.57 -6.40 5.00
CA TYR A 254 13.05 -5.34 5.87
C TYR A 254 12.65 -5.92 7.23
N GLU A 255 13.22 -5.39 8.31
CA GLU A 255 12.95 -5.83 9.68
C GLU A 255 11.67 -5.19 10.20
N THR A 256 10.60 -5.96 10.34
CA THR A 256 9.30 -5.47 10.85
C THR A 256 9.28 -5.25 12.36
N GLY A 257 10.24 -5.84 13.09
CA GLY A 257 10.30 -5.80 14.53
C GLY A 257 9.39 -6.81 15.24
N PHE A 258 8.82 -7.77 14.50
CA PHE A 258 7.99 -8.87 15.01
C PHE A 258 8.63 -10.21 14.69
N ASP A 259 8.40 -11.21 15.59
CA ASP A 259 8.82 -12.59 15.38
C ASP A 259 7.88 -13.34 14.43
N THR A 260 6.62 -12.90 14.34
CA THR A 260 5.64 -13.37 13.35
C THR A 260 6.06 -12.97 11.94
N ASP A 261 6.06 -13.88 10.99
CA ASP A 261 6.45 -13.63 9.60
C ASP A 261 5.40 -12.78 8.88
N LEU A 262 5.51 -11.45 9.03
CA LEU A 262 4.60 -10.51 8.41
C LEU A 262 4.79 -10.41 6.89
N HIS A 263 5.97 -10.76 6.36
CA HIS A 263 6.22 -10.82 4.93
C HIS A 263 5.40 -11.92 4.27
N ALA A 264 5.42 -13.12 4.83
CA ALA A 264 4.63 -14.25 4.33
C ALA A 264 3.12 -13.96 4.40
N ILE A 265 2.65 -13.34 5.50
CA ILE A 265 1.24 -12.95 5.66
C ILE A 265 0.83 -11.92 4.60
N ALA A 266 1.65 -10.88 4.39
CA ALA A 266 1.38 -9.86 3.38
C ALA A 266 1.42 -10.42 1.96
N GLU A 267 2.38 -11.31 1.66
CA GLU A 267 2.49 -11.99 0.37
C GLU A 267 1.26 -12.86 0.09
N GLU A 268 0.78 -13.63 1.06
CA GLU A 268 -0.44 -14.43 0.93
C GLU A 268 -1.67 -13.54 0.64
N ILE A 269 -1.82 -12.42 1.35
CA ILE A 269 -2.91 -11.47 1.11
C ILE A 269 -2.86 -10.92 -0.31
N VAL A 270 -1.68 -10.49 -0.76
CA VAL A 270 -1.53 -9.99 -2.13
C VAL A 270 -1.78 -11.10 -3.15
N ASN A 271 -1.28 -12.32 -2.93
CA ASN A 271 -1.48 -13.43 -3.86
C ASN A 271 -2.96 -13.80 -4.02
N ASN A 272 -3.74 -13.73 -2.94
CA ASN A 272 -5.18 -14.01 -2.92
C ASN A 272 -6.04 -12.86 -3.47
N HIS A 273 -5.48 -11.65 -3.63
CA HIS A 273 -6.21 -10.55 -4.26
C HIS A 273 -6.49 -10.84 -5.73
N ASP A 274 -7.68 -10.50 -6.22
CA ASP A 274 -8.07 -10.77 -7.61
C ASP A 274 -7.10 -10.07 -8.57
N SER A 275 -6.50 -10.86 -9.47
CA SER A 275 -5.51 -10.39 -10.43
C SER A 275 -6.02 -9.30 -11.38
N ASN A 276 -7.34 -9.23 -11.62
CA ASN A 276 -7.94 -8.18 -12.44
C ASN A 276 -7.89 -6.81 -11.76
N TYR A 277 -7.71 -6.76 -10.44
CA TYR A 277 -7.70 -5.53 -9.66
C TYR A 277 -6.32 -5.17 -9.09
N LYS A 278 -5.30 -5.96 -9.40
CA LYS A 278 -3.89 -5.62 -9.16
C LYS A 278 -3.39 -4.57 -10.15
N GLN A 279 -2.22 -3.98 -9.83
CA GLN A 279 -1.53 -3.02 -10.69
C GLN A 279 -1.11 -3.62 -12.03
#